data_9fcfdae901d730e9fc8d9c00100709e0
#
_entry.id   9fcfdae901d730e9fc8d9c00100709e0
#
_cell.length_a   1.000
_cell.length_b   1.000
_cell.length_c   1.000
_cell.angle_alpha   90.00
_cell.angle_beta   90.00
_cell.angle_gamma   90.00
#
_symmetry.space_group_name_H-M   'P 1'
#
loop_
_entity.id
_entity.type
_entity.pdbx_description
1 polymer ?
#
loop_
_entity_poly.entity_id
_entity_poly.type
_entity_poly.pdbx_seq_one_letter_code
_entity_poly.pdbx_strand_id
1 'polypeptide(L)'
;SVNRNKESLTLNLKSDRGKEILHRLLARADALVENFRPGTMHRFGLDYDTLHAAYPRLIYAAISGFGQDGPFRELTAYDLILQGMGGLMGITGEEGGDPVKVGVAVADICAGMYAAFGVLAALRVCERTGEGQLVDAALMDGQVSWLTYAAGIFFATGENPGRLGSAHPSIVPYQAFATADGYLNVAVGSEAIWGRFCEVVDPALAADDRYRTNPDRVTHRRALIGHLESIFRRKTTDEWTHLLGRAGVPHGPILTMADVFSHPQVLHRHMLVELDHVAAGPIKQTGVPVKLSETPARIRTAPPTLGQHTEAILRELEYSPAEIAEFRAERVV
;
A
#
# COMPACT_ATOMS: atom_id res chain seq x y z
N SER A 1 6.92 2.21 11.97
CA SER A 1 6.92 0.98 11.15
C SER A 1 7.60 1.16 9.80
N VAL A 2 7.66 2.38 9.25
CA VAL A 2 8.15 2.64 7.88
C VAL A 2 9.60 3.17 7.82
N ASN A 3 10.29 3.34 8.94
CA ASN A 3 11.62 3.98 9.00
C ASN A 3 12.78 3.01 9.31
N ARG A 4 12.57 1.70 9.21
CA ARG A 4 13.65 0.72 9.34
C ARG A 4 14.71 0.89 8.26
N ASN A 5 15.98 0.56 8.57
CA ASN A 5 17.14 0.77 7.70
C ASN A 5 17.41 2.23 7.28
N LYS A 6 16.84 3.20 8.00
CA LYS A 6 17.08 4.61 7.73
C LYS A 6 17.99 5.22 8.78
N GLU A 7 18.71 6.23 8.41
CA GLU A 7 19.42 7.14 9.30
C GLU A 7 18.63 8.42 9.47
N SER A 8 18.76 9.06 10.63
CA SER A 8 18.03 10.29 10.94
C SER A 8 19.00 11.43 11.20
N LEU A 9 18.91 12.45 10.36
CA LEU A 9 19.59 13.72 10.49
C LEU A 9 18.55 14.81 10.76
N THR A 10 18.76 15.64 11.79
CA THR A 10 18.03 16.91 11.94
C THR A 10 18.69 17.99 11.11
N LEU A 11 17.91 18.77 10.36
CA LEU A 11 18.46 19.79 9.48
C LEU A 11 17.47 20.94 9.25
N ASN A 12 17.90 22.17 9.52
CA ASN A 12 17.11 23.36 9.30
C ASN A 12 17.28 23.89 7.85
N LEU A 13 16.36 23.51 6.97
CA LEU A 13 16.37 23.93 5.56
C LEU A 13 16.08 25.44 5.32
N LYS A 14 15.72 26.18 6.37
CA LYS A 14 15.61 27.66 6.30
C LYS A 14 16.96 28.36 6.49
N SER A 15 17.95 27.66 7.04
CA SER A 15 19.31 28.14 7.22
C SER A 15 20.13 27.86 5.98
N ASP A 16 20.97 28.82 5.55
CA ASP A 16 21.87 28.62 4.42
C ASP A 16 22.94 27.56 4.72
N ARG A 17 23.43 27.49 5.97
CA ARG A 17 24.32 26.39 6.42
C ARG A 17 23.62 25.04 6.39
N GLY A 18 22.32 24.97 6.71
CA GLY A 18 21.53 23.76 6.60
C GLY A 18 21.37 23.30 5.14
N LYS A 19 21.15 24.24 4.22
CA LYS A 19 21.12 23.94 2.80
C LYS A 19 22.49 23.46 2.28
N GLU A 20 23.58 24.09 2.73
CA GLU A 20 24.94 23.64 2.38
C GLU A 20 25.17 22.17 2.77
N ILE A 21 24.76 21.78 4.00
CA ILE A 21 24.85 20.40 4.45
C ILE A 21 24.02 19.49 3.53
N LEU A 22 22.80 19.90 3.16
CA LEU A 22 21.97 19.13 2.24
C LEU A 22 22.64 19.00 0.86
N HIS A 23 23.23 20.06 0.33
CA HIS A 23 23.94 20.01 -0.95
C HIS A 23 25.14 19.03 -0.93
N ARG A 24 25.86 18.94 0.19
CA ARG A 24 26.94 17.92 0.35
C ARG A 24 26.37 16.49 0.36
N LEU A 25 25.18 16.28 0.93
CA LEU A 25 24.49 14.98 0.87
C LEU A 25 24.02 14.68 -0.55
N LEU A 26 23.42 15.66 -1.25
CA LEU A 26 22.90 15.49 -2.61
C LEU A 26 24.02 15.17 -3.61
N ALA A 27 25.23 15.68 -3.41
CA ALA A 27 26.40 15.35 -4.23
C ALA A 27 26.78 13.84 -4.19
N ARG A 28 26.29 13.10 -3.19
CA ARG A 28 26.53 11.66 -2.99
C ARG A 28 25.28 10.81 -3.16
N ALA A 29 24.12 11.44 -3.36
CA ALA A 29 22.83 10.77 -3.44
C ALA A 29 22.49 10.38 -4.88
N ASP A 30 21.88 9.22 -5.05
CA ASP A 30 21.29 8.79 -6.32
C ASP A 30 19.87 9.34 -6.50
N ALA A 31 19.14 9.52 -5.40
CA ALA A 31 17.76 10.00 -5.42
C ALA A 31 17.44 10.89 -4.21
N LEU A 32 16.68 11.94 -4.44
CA LEU A 32 15.99 12.74 -3.42
C LEU A 32 14.51 12.40 -3.46
N VAL A 33 13.92 12.10 -2.30
CA VAL A 33 12.46 11.89 -2.16
C VAL A 33 11.93 12.93 -1.19
N GLU A 34 10.88 13.66 -1.59
CA GLU A 34 10.22 14.65 -0.75
C GLU A 34 8.70 14.46 -0.78
N ASN A 35 8.04 14.90 0.29
CA ASN A 35 6.58 14.88 0.40
C ASN A 35 6.07 16.20 1.04
N PHE A 36 6.62 17.31 0.61
CA PHE A 36 6.12 18.63 0.99
C PHE A 36 4.95 19.04 0.09
N ARG A 37 4.24 20.09 0.51
CA ARG A 37 3.26 20.74 -0.39
C ARG A 37 3.98 21.29 -1.62
N PRO A 38 3.41 21.17 -2.83
CA PRO A 38 3.97 21.76 -4.04
C PRO A 38 4.39 23.22 -3.82
N GLY A 39 5.52 23.61 -4.40
CA GLY A 39 6.11 24.93 -4.21
C GLY A 39 6.93 25.13 -2.94
N THR A 40 6.89 24.22 -1.96
CA THR A 40 7.71 24.34 -0.74
C THR A 40 9.20 24.22 -1.05
N MET A 41 9.60 23.22 -1.81
CA MET A 41 11.00 23.04 -2.21
C MET A 41 11.49 24.19 -3.08
N HIS A 42 10.63 24.77 -3.93
CA HIS A 42 10.95 25.97 -4.70
C HIS A 42 11.29 27.16 -3.78
N ARG A 43 10.51 27.39 -2.71
CA ARG A 43 10.81 28.45 -1.72
C ARG A 43 12.15 28.24 -1.00
N PHE A 44 12.64 27.02 -0.91
CA PHE A 44 13.96 26.71 -0.37
C PHE A 44 15.08 26.79 -1.40
N GLY A 45 14.77 26.94 -2.71
CA GLY A 45 15.73 26.82 -3.79
C GLY A 45 16.22 25.38 -4.01
N LEU A 46 15.36 24.40 -3.70
CA LEU A 46 15.63 22.96 -3.72
C LEU A 46 14.64 22.20 -4.61
N ASP A 47 13.98 22.92 -5.54
CA ASP A 47 13.09 22.32 -6.55
C ASP A 47 13.86 21.54 -7.60
N TYR A 48 13.11 20.78 -8.40
CA TYR A 48 13.69 19.91 -9.43
C TYR A 48 14.61 20.68 -10.39
N ASP A 49 14.17 21.81 -10.95
CA ASP A 49 14.94 22.55 -11.96
C ASP A 49 16.27 23.03 -11.39
N THR A 50 16.24 23.57 -10.16
CA THR A 50 17.43 24.04 -9.45
C THR A 50 18.39 22.90 -9.15
N LEU A 51 17.88 21.78 -8.63
CA LEU A 51 18.73 20.65 -8.26
C LEU A 51 19.21 19.85 -9.48
N HIS A 52 18.42 19.74 -10.52
CA HIS A 52 18.83 19.07 -11.76
C HIS A 52 19.97 19.81 -12.48
N ALA A 53 19.93 21.14 -12.47
CA ALA A 53 21.04 21.94 -13.01
C ALA A 53 22.36 21.72 -12.24
N ALA A 54 22.31 21.53 -10.93
CA ALA A 54 23.48 21.28 -10.08
C ALA A 54 23.91 19.81 -10.05
N TYR A 55 22.95 18.89 -10.11
CA TYR A 55 23.12 17.44 -10.01
C TYR A 55 22.35 16.72 -11.13
N PRO A 56 22.86 16.74 -12.39
CA PRO A 56 22.11 16.22 -13.54
C PRO A 56 21.73 14.74 -13.44
N ARG A 57 22.43 13.96 -12.62
CA ARG A 57 22.17 12.54 -12.43
C ARG A 57 21.16 12.25 -11.32
N LEU A 58 20.80 13.25 -10.51
CA LEU A 58 19.92 13.05 -9.36
C LEU A 58 18.50 12.72 -9.82
N ILE A 59 17.92 11.65 -9.28
CA ILE A 59 16.50 11.38 -9.43
C ILE A 59 15.76 12.19 -8.37
N TYR A 60 14.81 13.02 -8.78
CA TYR A 60 13.99 13.82 -7.90
C TYR A 60 12.58 13.23 -7.81
N ALA A 61 12.19 12.66 -6.70
CA ALA A 61 10.86 12.10 -6.51
C ALA A 61 10.01 12.99 -5.58
N ALA A 62 8.97 13.58 -6.13
CA ALA A 62 8.01 14.42 -5.43
C ALA A 62 6.72 13.63 -5.21
N ILE A 63 6.32 13.43 -3.94
CA ILE A 63 5.07 12.77 -3.58
C ILE A 63 4.10 13.84 -3.09
N SER A 64 2.89 13.91 -3.66
CA SER A 64 1.89 14.90 -3.29
C SER A 64 0.47 14.36 -3.41
N GLY A 65 -0.52 15.10 -2.91
CA GLY A 65 -1.91 14.66 -2.99
C GLY A 65 -2.45 14.59 -4.41
N PHE A 66 -2.19 15.65 -5.21
CA PHE A 66 -2.82 15.86 -6.51
C PHE A 66 -1.81 16.01 -7.66
N GLY A 67 -0.51 15.84 -7.42
CA GLY A 67 0.55 16.07 -8.40
C GLY A 67 1.19 17.46 -8.28
N GLN A 68 2.26 17.68 -9.04
CA GLN A 68 3.01 18.93 -9.04
C GLN A 68 2.35 20.01 -9.93
N ASP A 69 1.34 19.65 -10.72
CA ASP A 69 0.58 20.54 -11.58
C ASP A 69 -0.94 20.36 -11.43
N GLY A 70 -1.72 20.94 -12.33
CA GLY A 70 -3.16 20.82 -12.36
C GLY A 70 -3.92 21.73 -11.38
N PRO A 71 -5.28 21.72 -11.48
CA PRO A 71 -6.14 22.67 -10.77
C PRO A 71 -6.16 22.50 -9.25
N PHE A 72 -5.77 21.33 -8.74
CA PHE A 72 -5.82 21.01 -7.30
C PHE A 72 -4.44 20.91 -6.64
N ARG A 73 -3.36 21.25 -7.36
CA ARG A 73 -1.99 21.15 -6.82
C ARG A 73 -1.79 21.83 -5.46
N GLU A 74 -2.49 22.92 -5.21
CA GLU A 74 -2.37 23.71 -3.97
C GLU A 74 -3.26 23.19 -2.82
N LEU A 75 -4.16 22.22 -3.11
CA LEU A 75 -5.06 21.70 -2.09
C LEU A 75 -4.31 20.79 -1.10
N THR A 76 -4.72 20.92 0.16
CA THR A 76 -4.23 20.00 1.21
C THR A 76 -4.92 18.65 1.06
N ALA A 77 -4.14 17.58 1.05
CA ALA A 77 -4.62 16.23 0.96
C ALA A 77 -4.07 15.36 2.08
N TYR A 78 -4.89 14.41 2.50
CA TYR A 78 -4.55 13.28 3.36
C TYR A 78 -5.17 12.02 2.77
N ASP A 79 -4.71 10.85 3.18
CA ASP A 79 -5.20 9.55 2.73
C ASP A 79 -6.73 9.47 2.65
N LEU A 80 -7.45 9.84 3.72
CA LEU A 80 -8.92 9.80 3.76
C LEU A 80 -9.56 10.63 2.63
N ILE A 81 -9.03 11.83 2.39
CA ILE A 81 -9.54 12.74 1.36
C ILE A 81 -9.38 12.09 -0.03
N LEU A 82 -8.19 11.52 -0.27
CA LEU A 82 -7.87 10.92 -1.56
C LEU A 82 -8.58 9.57 -1.79
N GLN A 83 -8.84 8.78 -0.75
CA GLN A 83 -9.71 7.62 -0.88
C GLN A 83 -11.14 8.00 -1.31
N GLY A 84 -11.65 9.15 -0.82
CA GLY A 84 -12.93 9.70 -1.24
C GLY A 84 -12.90 10.24 -2.67
N MET A 85 -12.01 11.19 -2.95
CA MET A 85 -11.92 11.87 -4.25
C MET A 85 -11.41 10.96 -5.39
N GLY A 86 -10.57 9.98 -5.07
CA GLY A 86 -10.07 8.98 -6.03
C GLY A 86 -11.05 7.84 -6.33
N GLY A 87 -12.29 7.88 -5.79
CA GLY A 87 -13.38 6.95 -6.13
C GLY A 87 -13.41 5.66 -5.31
N LEU A 88 -12.36 5.32 -4.55
CA LEU A 88 -12.29 4.04 -3.83
C LEU A 88 -13.40 3.90 -2.77
N MET A 89 -13.69 4.97 -2.01
CA MET A 89 -14.78 4.96 -1.04
C MET A 89 -16.17 4.86 -1.70
N GLY A 90 -16.31 5.32 -2.94
CA GLY A 90 -17.56 5.21 -3.69
C GLY A 90 -17.99 3.77 -3.97
N ILE A 91 -17.01 2.85 -4.06
CA ILE A 91 -17.22 1.43 -4.35
C ILE A 91 -16.95 0.51 -3.15
N THR A 92 -16.59 1.07 -1.98
CA THR A 92 -16.25 0.32 -0.76
C THR A 92 -17.32 0.54 0.32
N GLY A 93 -17.86 -0.53 0.87
CA GLY A 93 -18.90 -0.53 1.89
C GLY A 93 -20.01 -1.54 1.58
N GLU A 94 -20.92 -1.75 2.53
CA GLU A 94 -22.08 -2.63 2.37
C GLU A 94 -23.06 -2.11 1.33
N GLU A 95 -23.82 -3.01 0.70
CA GLU A 95 -24.89 -2.65 -0.25
C GLU A 95 -25.92 -1.74 0.43
N GLY A 96 -26.14 -0.55 -0.13
CA GLY A 96 -27.03 0.46 0.46
C GLY A 96 -26.51 1.15 1.73
N GLY A 97 -25.32 0.78 2.22
CA GLY A 97 -24.68 1.39 3.38
C GLY A 97 -23.90 2.67 3.06
N ASP A 98 -23.25 3.25 4.08
CA ASP A 98 -22.41 4.43 3.93
C ASP A 98 -21.09 4.11 3.22
N PRO A 99 -20.45 5.08 2.52
CA PRO A 99 -19.09 4.94 2.01
C PRO A 99 -18.10 4.75 3.17
N VAL A 100 -17.22 3.77 3.06
CA VAL A 100 -16.18 3.51 4.08
C VAL A 100 -14.79 3.52 3.46
N LYS A 101 -13.80 3.97 4.24
CA LYS A 101 -12.41 3.89 3.82
C LYS A 101 -11.84 2.48 4.05
N VAL A 102 -10.78 2.14 3.34
CA VAL A 102 -9.93 0.97 3.67
C VAL A 102 -9.29 1.18 5.05
N GLY A 103 -9.15 0.13 5.84
CA GLY A 103 -8.67 0.18 7.23
C GLY A 103 -7.24 0.70 7.43
N VAL A 104 -6.45 0.81 6.37
CA VAL A 104 -5.09 1.37 6.36
C VAL A 104 -5.04 2.61 5.46
N ALA A 105 -3.95 3.40 5.56
CA ALA A 105 -3.69 4.56 4.71
C ALA A 105 -3.29 4.13 3.29
N VAL A 106 -4.25 3.58 2.54
CA VAL A 106 -4.00 2.90 1.26
C VAL A 106 -3.57 3.86 0.15
N ALA A 107 -4.02 5.12 0.19
CA ALA A 107 -3.58 6.14 -0.77
C ALA A 107 -2.10 6.50 -0.58
N ASP A 108 -1.66 6.66 0.68
CA ASP A 108 -0.26 6.92 1.03
C ASP A 108 0.63 5.73 0.65
N ILE A 109 0.20 4.51 0.99
CA ILE A 109 0.94 3.27 0.66
C ILE A 109 1.10 3.14 -0.85
N CYS A 110 0.03 3.37 -1.61
CA CYS A 110 0.01 3.32 -3.06
C CYS A 110 0.99 4.32 -3.68
N ALA A 111 0.93 5.59 -3.27
CA ALA A 111 1.83 6.63 -3.75
C ALA A 111 3.31 6.33 -3.42
N GLY A 112 3.58 5.84 -2.21
CA GLY A 112 4.92 5.39 -1.82
C GLY A 112 5.46 4.24 -2.68
N MET A 113 4.60 3.28 -3.04
CA MET A 113 4.96 2.18 -3.94
C MET A 113 5.23 2.69 -5.36
N TYR A 114 4.36 3.55 -5.91
CA TYR A 114 4.58 4.12 -7.25
C TYR A 114 5.81 5.02 -7.30
N ALA A 115 6.06 5.81 -6.25
CA ALA A 115 7.30 6.60 -6.15
C ALA A 115 8.54 5.68 -6.18
N ALA A 116 8.53 4.58 -5.41
CA ALA A 116 9.63 3.62 -5.41
C ALA A 116 9.83 2.96 -6.79
N PHE A 117 8.76 2.56 -7.49
CA PHE A 117 8.85 2.03 -8.86
C PHE A 117 9.36 3.09 -9.84
N GLY A 118 8.87 4.33 -9.72
CA GLY A 118 9.32 5.46 -10.53
C GLY A 118 10.81 5.74 -10.35
N VAL A 119 11.28 5.78 -9.10
CA VAL A 119 12.71 5.96 -8.78
C VAL A 119 13.55 4.83 -9.36
N LEU A 120 13.16 3.57 -9.21
CA LEU A 120 13.90 2.43 -9.78
C LEU A 120 13.95 2.49 -11.32
N ALA A 121 12.85 2.84 -11.96
CA ALA A 121 12.80 3.02 -13.42
C ALA A 121 13.67 4.17 -13.87
N ALA A 122 13.63 5.31 -13.16
CA ALA A 122 14.44 6.49 -13.45
C ALA A 122 15.94 6.22 -13.23
N LEU A 123 16.33 5.50 -12.17
CA LEU A 123 17.70 5.05 -11.95
C LEU A 123 18.20 4.19 -13.11
N ARG A 124 17.37 3.25 -13.59
CA ARG A 124 17.73 2.42 -14.75
C ARG A 124 17.93 3.21 -16.03
N VAL A 125 17.17 4.30 -16.23
CA VAL A 125 17.39 5.23 -17.35
C VAL A 125 18.68 6.02 -17.13
N CYS A 126 18.88 6.57 -15.94
CA CYS A 126 20.06 7.35 -15.57
C CYS A 126 21.37 6.55 -15.73
N GLU A 127 21.40 5.26 -15.40
CA GLU A 127 22.55 4.39 -15.65
C GLU A 127 22.96 4.34 -17.13
N ARG A 128 22.00 4.47 -18.06
CA ARG A 128 22.21 4.37 -19.51
C ARG A 128 22.47 5.71 -20.17
N THR A 129 21.87 6.78 -19.67
CA THR A 129 21.89 8.11 -20.31
C THR A 129 22.81 9.08 -19.60
N GLY A 130 23.09 8.86 -18.33
CA GLY A 130 23.77 9.82 -17.47
C GLY A 130 22.86 10.89 -16.87
N GLU A 131 21.55 10.91 -17.23
CA GLU A 131 20.58 11.94 -16.87
C GLU A 131 19.55 11.41 -15.89
N GLY A 132 19.38 12.12 -14.76
CA GLY A 132 18.29 11.96 -13.83
C GLY A 132 16.99 12.61 -14.32
N GLN A 133 15.91 12.48 -13.55
CA GLN A 133 14.62 13.07 -13.93
C GLN A 133 13.70 13.27 -12.72
N LEU A 134 12.64 14.06 -12.92
CA LEU A 134 11.55 14.19 -11.98
C LEU A 134 10.66 12.92 -12.03
N VAL A 135 10.33 12.41 -10.86
CA VAL A 135 9.27 11.40 -10.62
C VAL A 135 8.18 12.08 -9.83
N ASP A 136 7.07 12.43 -10.47
CA ASP A 136 5.88 12.98 -9.83
C ASP A 136 4.93 11.82 -9.47
N ALA A 137 4.64 11.63 -8.19
CA ALA A 137 3.80 10.56 -7.67
C ALA A 137 2.63 11.13 -6.86
N ALA A 138 1.46 11.24 -7.52
CA ALA A 138 0.26 11.74 -6.87
C ALA A 138 -0.54 10.63 -6.20
N LEU A 139 -1.03 10.89 -4.98
CA LEU A 139 -1.92 9.97 -4.27
C LEU A 139 -3.20 9.71 -5.08
N MET A 140 -3.76 10.76 -5.68
CA MET A 140 -4.97 10.67 -6.48
C MET A 140 -4.80 9.76 -7.68
N ASP A 141 -3.72 9.94 -8.45
CA ASP A 141 -3.43 9.13 -9.64
C ASP A 141 -3.27 7.65 -9.27
N GLY A 142 -2.58 7.40 -8.15
CA GLY A 142 -2.46 6.07 -7.58
C GLY A 142 -3.82 5.43 -7.29
N GLN A 143 -4.73 6.16 -6.63
CA GLN A 143 -6.07 5.66 -6.33
C GLN A 143 -6.90 5.41 -7.60
N VAL A 144 -6.88 6.34 -8.55
CA VAL A 144 -7.59 6.19 -9.83
C VAL A 144 -7.09 4.96 -10.59
N SER A 145 -5.77 4.71 -10.59
CA SER A 145 -5.19 3.53 -11.25
C SER A 145 -5.67 2.19 -10.65
N TRP A 146 -6.09 2.19 -9.39
CA TRP A 146 -6.58 1.00 -8.69
C TRP A 146 -8.06 0.70 -8.94
N LEU A 147 -8.82 1.59 -9.57
CA LEU A 147 -10.23 1.35 -9.88
C LEU A 147 -10.46 0.21 -10.88
N THR A 148 -9.43 -0.15 -11.65
CA THR A 148 -9.35 -1.35 -12.51
C THR A 148 -10.68 -1.70 -13.21
N TYR A 149 -11.28 -2.86 -12.88
CA TYR A 149 -12.53 -3.31 -13.49
C TYR A 149 -13.75 -2.44 -13.12
N ALA A 150 -13.75 -1.74 -11.99
CA ALA A 150 -14.82 -0.81 -11.63
C ALA A 150 -14.86 0.36 -12.60
N ALA A 151 -13.71 0.95 -12.93
CA ALA A 151 -13.59 1.95 -13.99
C ALA A 151 -13.97 1.37 -15.35
N GLY A 152 -13.54 0.13 -15.66
CA GLY A 152 -13.91 -0.57 -16.90
C GLY A 152 -15.42 -0.76 -17.06
N ILE A 153 -16.13 -1.14 -16.01
CA ILE A 153 -17.59 -1.24 -15.99
C ILE A 153 -18.22 0.12 -16.29
N PHE A 154 -17.79 1.17 -15.57
CA PHE A 154 -18.28 2.53 -15.80
C PHE A 154 -18.06 3.00 -17.26
N PHE A 155 -16.88 2.79 -17.81
CA PHE A 155 -16.58 3.20 -19.20
C PHE A 155 -17.40 2.44 -20.22
N ALA A 156 -17.73 1.17 -19.96
CA ALA A 156 -18.51 0.35 -20.88
C ALA A 156 -20.03 0.60 -20.79
N THR A 157 -20.54 0.92 -19.63
CA THR A 157 -21.99 0.99 -19.37
C THR A 157 -22.51 2.40 -19.10
N GLY A 158 -21.64 3.33 -18.66
CA GLY A 158 -22.04 4.64 -18.14
C GLY A 158 -22.65 4.58 -16.72
N GLU A 159 -22.77 3.40 -16.12
CA GLU A 159 -23.36 3.21 -14.80
C GLU A 159 -22.27 3.21 -13.70
N ASN A 160 -22.53 3.95 -12.61
CA ASN A 160 -21.64 3.95 -11.46
C ASN A 160 -21.70 2.59 -10.74
N PRO A 161 -20.56 1.90 -10.54
CA PRO A 161 -20.52 0.71 -9.71
C PRO A 161 -21.00 1.03 -8.29
N GLY A 162 -21.89 0.20 -7.76
CA GLY A 162 -22.35 0.31 -6.38
C GLY A 162 -21.39 -0.33 -5.39
N ARG A 163 -21.69 -0.11 -4.11
CA ARG A 163 -21.04 -0.86 -3.01
C ARG A 163 -21.73 -2.21 -2.85
N LEU A 164 -20.93 -3.29 -2.75
CA LEU A 164 -21.43 -4.66 -2.70
C LEU A 164 -20.87 -5.43 -1.48
N GLY A 165 -20.39 -4.71 -0.45
CA GLY A 165 -19.70 -5.33 0.67
C GLY A 165 -18.45 -6.07 0.20
N SER A 166 -18.38 -7.35 0.51
CA SER A 166 -17.31 -8.25 0.06
C SER A 166 -17.63 -8.96 -1.27
N ALA A 167 -18.80 -8.73 -1.87
CA ALA A 167 -19.23 -9.47 -3.05
C ALA A 167 -18.58 -8.97 -4.34
N HIS A 168 -18.24 -9.91 -5.24
CA HIS A 168 -17.78 -9.58 -6.59
C HIS A 168 -18.96 -9.22 -7.50
N PRO A 169 -18.87 -8.17 -8.35
CA PRO A 169 -20.01 -7.73 -9.17
C PRO A 169 -20.49 -8.79 -10.17
N SER A 170 -19.60 -9.57 -10.76
CA SER A 170 -19.90 -10.47 -11.89
C SER A 170 -19.60 -11.95 -11.64
N ILE A 171 -19.24 -12.36 -10.42
CA ILE A 171 -18.96 -13.76 -10.04
C ILE A 171 -19.77 -14.12 -8.80
N VAL A 172 -20.50 -15.24 -8.82
CA VAL A 172 -21.37 -15.69 -7.73
C VAL A 172 -21.28 -17.21 -7.54
N PRO A 173 -21.07 -17.68 -6.28
CA PRO A 173 -20.71 -16.92 -5.09
C PRO A 173 -19.22 -16.51 -5.09
N TYR A 174 -18.95 -15.28 -4.72
CA TYR A 174 -17.62 -14.75 -4.46
C TYR A 174 -17.75 -13.64 -3.41
N GLN A 175 -17.71 -14.01 -2.14
CA GLN A 175 -17.89 -13.09 -1.01
C GLN A 175 -17.58 -13.73 0.34
N ALA A 176 -17.66 -12.93 1.42
CA ALA A 176 -17.62 -13.41 2.78
C ALA A 176 -18.98 -13.97 3.21
N PHE A 177 -18.96 -15.08 3.96
CA PHE A 177 -20.12 -15.67 4.62
C PHE A 177 -19.89 -15.73 6.13
N ALA A 178 -20.90 -15.40 6.91
CA ALA A 178 -20.88 -15.64 8.35
C ALA A 178 -21.00 -17.15 8.62
N THR A 179 -20.15 -17.66 9.48
CA THR A 179 -20.15 -19.03 10.00
C THR A 179 -20.75 -19.08 11.41
N ALA A 180 -20.70 -20.20 12.08
CA ALA A 180 -21.18 -20.31 13.46
C ALA A 180 -20.35 -19.48 14.46
N ASP A 181 -19.07 -19.22 14.16
CA ASP A 181 -18.09 -18.60 15.07
C ASP A 181 -17.25 -17.48 14.45
N GLY A 182 -17.48 -17.11 13.19
CA GLY A 182 -16.69 -16.10 12.51
C GLY A 182 -17.15 -15.82 11.08
N TYR A 183 -16.17 -15.62 10.18
CA TYR A 183 -16.42 -15.35 8.77
C TYR A 183 -15.45 -16.10 7.87
N LEU A 184 -15.95 -16.55 6.72
CA LEU A 184 -15.18 -17.25 5.71
C LEU A 184 -15.40 -16.62 4.32
N ASN A 185 -14.33 -16.23 3.65
CA ASN A 185 -14.37 -15.88 2.22
C ASN A 185 -14.46 -17.15 1.38
N VAL A 186 -15.33 -17.13 0.37
CA VAL A 186 -15.47 -18.22 -0.61
C VAL A 186 -15.48 -17.61 -2.01
N ALA A 187 -14.73 -18.22 -2.94
CA ALA A 187 -14.60 -17.76 -4.32
C ALA A 187 -14.83 -18.90 -5.32
N VAL A 188 -15.95 -18.85 -6.02
CA VAL A 188 -16.33 -19.84 -7.05
C VAL A 188 -16.14 -19.22 -8.44
N GLY A 189 -14.90 -19.23 -8.94
CA GLY A 189 -14.51 -18.52 -10.16
C GLY A 189 -14.69 -19.32 -11.47
N SER A 190 -15.21 -20.57 -11.43
CA SER A 190 -15.46 -21.38 -12.63
C SER A 190 -16.54 -22.42 -12.38
N GLU A 191 -17.12 -22.95 -13.48
CA GLU A 191 -18.16 -23.99 -13.37
C GLU A 191 -17.62 -25.29 -12.76
N ALA A 192 -16.36 -25.62 -13.00
CA ALA A 192 -15.72 -26.79 -12.37
C ALA A 192 -15.61 -26.62 -10.84
N ILE A 193 -15.34 -25.40 -10.36
CA ILE A 193 -15.34 -25.10 -8.92
C ILE A 193 -16.78 -25.11 -8.38
N TRP A 194 -17.75 -24.62 -9.16
CA TRP A 194 -19.16 -24.63 -8.78
C TRP A 194 -19.65 -26.07 -8.52
N GLY A 195 -19.35 -27.02 -9.41
CA GLY A 195 -19.71 -28.43 -9.21
C GLY A 195 -19.18 -28.97 -7.87
N ARG A 196 -17.87 -28.81 -7.61
CA ARG A 196 -17.25 -29.25 -6.35
C ARG A 196 -17.79 -28.52 -5.11
N PHE A 197 -18.12 -27.24 -5.27
CA PHE A 197 -18.76 -26.45 -4.22
C PHE A 197 -20.14 -27.01 -3.85
N CYS A 198 -20.98 -27.31 -4.83
CA CYS A 198 -22.29 -27.90 -4.62
C CYS A 198 -22.22 -29.26 -3.92
N GLU A 199 -21.28 -30.14 -4.33
CA GLU A 199 -21.09 -31.47 -3.71
C GLU A 199 -20.89 -31.38 -2.19
N VAL A 200 -20.22 -30.32 -1.72
CA VAL A 200 -19.85 -30.14 -0.30
C VAL A 200 -20.88 -29.30 0.47
N VAL A 201 -21.45 -28.27 -0.16
CA VAL A 201 -22.31 -27.31 0.52
C VAL A 201 -23.77 -27.70 0.45
N ASP A 202 -24.27 -27.94 -0.75
CA ASP A 202 -25.63 -28.42 -1.01
C ASP A 202 -25.74 -29.01 -2.43
N PRO A 203 -25.76 -30.35 -2.56
CA PRO A 203 -25.85 -31.01 -3.88
C PRO A 203 -27.08 -30.64 -4.71
N ALA A 204 -28.17 -30.18 -4.07
CA ALA A 204 -29.38 -29.79 -4.78
C ALA A 204 -29.16 -28.55 -5.67
N LEU A 205 -28.21 -27.69 -5.34
CA LEU A 205 -27.88 -26.50 -6.14
C LEU A 205 -27.33 -26.84 -7.51
N ALA A 206 -26.67 -27.99 -7.69
CA ALA A 206 -26.15 -28.43 -8.98
C ALA A 206 -27.26 -28.82 -9.99
N ALA A 207 -28.41 -29.23 -9.48
CA ALA A 207 -29.56 -29.64 -10.29
C ALA A 207 -30.56 -28.49 -10.53
N ASP A 208 -30.36 -27.32 -9.96
CA ASP A 208 -31.24 -26.17 -10.11
C ASP A 208 -30.83 -25.32 -11.31
N ASP A 209 -31.68 -25.27 -12.33
CA ASP A 209 -31.44 -24.54 -13.59
C ASP A 209 -31.13 -23.04 -13.37
N ARG A 210 -31.63 -22.44 -12.27
CA ARG A 210 -31.34 -21.05 -11.90
C ARG A 210 -29.88 -20.78 -11.59
N TYR A 211 -29.09 -21.82 -11.31
CA TYR A 211 -27.70 -21.70 -10.87
C TYR A 211 -26.71 -22.41 -11.78
N ARG A 212 -27.14 -22.88 -12.94
CA ARG A 212 -26.35 -23.71 -13.84
C ARG A 212 -25.09 -23.03 -14.36
N THR A 213 -25.19 -21.77 -14.73
CA THR A 213 -24.06 -20.96 -15.22
C THR A 213 -23.81 -19.76 -14.31
N ASN A 214 -22.59 -19.17 -14.37
CA ASN A 214 -22.32 -17.96 -13.60
C ASN A 214 -23.27 -16.80 -13.93
N PRO A 215 -23.64 -16.50 -15.21
CA PRO A 215 -24.66 -15.50 -15.52
C PRO A 215 -26.02 -15.78 -14.86
N ASP A 216 -26.44 -17.05 -14.80
CA ASP A 216 -27.67 -17.43 -14.13
C ASP A 216 -27.59 -17.16 -12.61
N ARG A 217 -26.45 -17.51 -11.99
CA ARG A 217 -26.18 -17.21 -10.57
C ARG A 217 -26.13 -15.71 -10.27
N VAL A 218 -25.56 -14.92 -11.18
CA VAL A 218 -25.56 -13.44 -11.06
C VAL A 218 -27.00 -12.91 -11.09
N THR A 219 -27.82 -13.37 -12.02
CA THR A 219 -29.25 -13.00 -12.13
C THR A 219 -30.02 -13.37 -10.87
N HIS A 220 -29.77 -14.55 -10.31
CA HIS A 220 -30.47 -15.07 -9.13
C HIS A 220 -29.67 -14.89 -7.82
N ARG A 221 -28.69 -13.97 -7.80
CA ARG A 221 -27.75 -13.73 -6.69
C ARG A 221 -28.44 -13.69 -5.33
N ARG A 222 -29.46 -12.85 -5.16
CA ARG A 222 -30.09 -12.62 -3.86
C ARG A 222 -30.70 -13.91 -3.28
N ALA A 223 -31.34 -14.72 -4.10
CA ALA A 223 -31.92 -15.99 -3.68
C ALA A 223 -30.82 -17.02 -3.32
N LEU A 224 -29.79 -17.14 -4.16
CA LEU A 224 -28.68 -18.05 -3.92
C LEU A 224 -27.90 -17.68 -2.65
N ILE A 225 -27.52 -16.41 -2.51
CA ILE A 225 -26.74 -15.96 -1.36
C ILE A 225 -27.52 -16.13 -0.06
N GLY A 226 -28.78 -15.74 0.00
CA GLY A 226 -29.63 -15.96 1.21
C GLY A 226 -29.75 -17.44 1.60
N HIS A 227 -29.81 -18.35 0.60
CA HIS A 227 -29.77 -19.79 0.86
C HIS A 227 -28.42 -20.23 1.45
N LEU A 228 -27.30 -19.83 0.81
CA LEU A 228 -25.95 -20.16 1.25
C LEU A 228 -25.63 -19.61 2.64
N GLU A 229 -26.04 -18.39 2.97
CA GLU A 229 -25.88 -17.82 4.32
C GLU A 229 -26.52 -18.70 5.40
N SER A 230 -27.70 -19.25 5.13
CA SER A 230 -28.38 -20.15 6.05
C SER A 230 -27.61 -21.46 6.30
N ILE A 231 -26.86 -21.91 5.29
CA ILE A 231 -26.04 -23.14 5.36
C ILE A 231 -24.73 -22.86 6.08
N PHE A 232 -24.01 -21.79 5.69
CA PHE A 232 -22.71 -21.46 6.27
C PHE A 232 -22.78 -21.25 7.79
N ARG A 233 -23.84 -20.66 8.31
CA ARG A 233 -24.07 -20.48 9.76
C ARG A 233 -24.17 -21.78 10.56
N ARG A 234 -24.32 -22.96 9.92
CA ARG A 234 -24.52 -24.25 10.60
C ARG A 234 -23.24 -24.92 11.10
N LYS A 235 -22.06 -24.46 10.61
CA LYS A 235 -20.75 -25.03 10.94
C LYS A 235 -19.76 -23.93 11.30
N THR A 236 -18.72 -24.30 12.02
CA THR A 236 -17.62 -23.41 12.37
C THR A 236 -16.77 -23.05 11.14
N THR A 237 -15.98 -22.00 11.27
CA THR A 237 -15.02 -21.57 10.24
C THR A 237 -14.02 -22.69 9.92
N ASP A 238 -13.54 -23.40 10.93
CA ASP A 238 -12.58 -24.50 10.75
C ASP A 238 -13.23 -25.70 10.05
N GLU A 239 -14.46 -26.08 10.39
CA GLU A 239 -15.17 -27.16 9.69
C GLU A 239 -15.35 -26.85 8.21
N TRP A 240 -15.76 -25.61 7.86
CA TRP A 240 -15.89 -25.19 6.47
C TRP A 240 -14.53 -25.12 5.75
N THR A 241 -13.51 -24.61 6.40
CA THR A 241 -12.13 -24.58 5.85
C THR A 241 -11.66 -25.98 5.49
N HIS A 242 -11.91 -26.96 6.36
CA HIS A 242 -11.55 -28.36 6.08
C HIS A 242 -12.35 -28.95 4.91
N LEU A 243 -13.66 -28.77 4.90
CA LEU A 243 -14.55 -29.32 3.87
C LEU A 243 -14.24 -28.73 2.49
N LEU A 244 -14.19 -27.40 2.38
CA LEU A 244 -13.92 -26.70 1.12
C LEU A 244 -12.49 -26.93 0.63
N GLY A 245 -11.53 -27.02 1.55
CA GLY A 245 -10.14 -27.34 1.24
C GLY A 245 -9.97 -28.71 0.57
N ARG A 246 -10.63 -29.74 1.12
CA ARG A 246 -10.63 -31.10 0.52
C ARG A 246 -11.28 -31.14 -0.87
N ALA A 247 -12.28 -30.30 -1.09
CA ALA A 247 -12.94 -30.18 -2.39
C ALA A 247 -12.16 -29.29 -3.40
N GLY A 248 -11.07 -28.65 -2.98
CA GLY A 248 -10.31 -27.75 -3.82
C GLY A 248 -11.11 -26.49 -4.23
N VAL A 249 -12.00 -26.02 -3.36
CA VAL A 249 -12.73 -24.77 -3.53
C VAL A 249 -11.93 -23.64 -2.87
N PRO A 250 -11.61 -22.54 -3.57
CA PRO A 250 -10.92 -21.40 -2.97
C PRO A 250 -11.72 -20.77 -1.83
N HIS A 251 -11.10 -20.68 -0.68
CA HIS A 251 -11.70 -20.14 0.55
C HIS A 251 -10.61 -19.66 1.50
N GLY A 252 -11.00 -18.90 2.53
CA GLY A 252 -10.10 -18.49 3.60
C GLY A 252 -10.83 -17.73 4.71
N PRO A 253 -10.47 -17.93 5.99
CA PRO A 253 -11.06 -17.21 7.11
C PRO A 253 -10.69 -15.71 7.08
N ILE A 254 -11.54 -14.88 7.68
CA ILE A 254 -11.19 -13.49 7.98
C ILE A 254 -10.47 -13.48 9.33
N LEU A 255 -9.16 -13.23 9.29
CA LEU A 255 -8.25 -13.29 10.42
C LEU A 255 -8.15 -11.96 11.16
N THR A 256 -8.00 -12.02 12.49
CA THR A 256 -7.56 -10.87 13.29
C THR A 256 -6.05 -10.62 13.15
N MET A 257 -5.55 -9.47 13.64
CA MET A 257 -4.11 -9.21 13.64
C MET A 257 -3.32 -10.25 14.45
N ALA A 258 -3.88 -10.77 15.54
CA ALA A 258 -3.27 -11.82 16.33
C ALA A 258 -3.13 -13.11 15.52
N ASP A 259 -4.18 -13.48 14.79
CA ASP A 259 -4.19 -14.67 13.95
C ASP A 259 -3.21 -14.53 12.78
N VAL A 260 -3.18 -13.36 12.13
CA VAL A 260 -2.24 -13.07 11.03
C VAL A 260 -0.79 -13.25 11.48
N PHE A 261 -0.41 -12.68 12.63
CA PHE A 261 0.99 -12.76 13.10
C PHE A 261 1.35 -14.05 13.82
N SER A 262 0.40 -14.96 14.04
CA SER A 262 0.64 -16.35 14.44
C SER A 262 0.50 -17.35 13.29
N HIS A 263 0.03 -16.91 12.11
CA HIS A 263 -0.24 -17.78 10.98
C HIS A 263 1.05 -18.43 10.43
N PRO A 264 1.10 -19.77 10.25
CA PRO A 264 2.32 -20.48 9.83
C PRO A 264 2.94 -19.93 8.55
N GLN A 265 2.12 -19.56 7.55
CA GLN A 265 2.62 -19.01 6.28
C GLN A 265 3.26 -17.61 6.47
N VAL A 266 2.70 -16.79 7.34
CA VAL A 266 3.23 -15.44 7.66
C VAL A 266 4.58 -15.55 8.35
N LEU A 267 4.69 -16.48 9.31
CA LEU A 267 5.94 -16.76 10.03
C LEU A 267 6.99 -17.38 9.10
N HIS A 268 6.62 -18.38 8.30
CA HIS A 268 7.51 -19.01 7.31
C HIS A 268 8.06 -17.99 6.29
N ARG A 269 7.23 -17.02 5.90
CA ARG A 269 7.64 -15.94 4.98
C ARG A 269 8.41 -14.82 5.66
N HIS A 270 8.73 -14.94 6.95
CA HIS A 270 9.42 -13.91 7.74
C HIS A 270 8.74 -12.53 7.67
N MET A 271 7.40 -12.53 7.74
CA MET A 271 6.61 -11.29 7.73
C MET A 271 6.40 -10.71 9.13
N LEU A 272 6.86 -11.39 10.18
CA LEU A 272 7.04 -10.87 11.53
C LEU A 272 8.54 -10.84 11.83
N VAL A 273 9.05 -9.68 12.22
CA VAL A 273 10.48 -9.46 12.54
C VAL A 273 10.58 -8.77 13.89
N GLU A 274 11.50 -9.21 14.72
CA GLU A 274 11.87 -8.58 15.99
C GLU A 274 13.18 -7.80 15.83
N LEU A 275 13.23 -6.58 16.37
CA LEU A 275 14.37 -5.66 16.29
C LEU A 275 14.59 -5.00 17.64
N ASP A 276 15.84 -4.74 17.98
CA ASP A 276 16.19 -3.97 19.16
C ASP A 276 16.21 -2.47 18.82
N HIS A 277 15.30 -1.71 19.42
CA HIS A 277 15.21 -0.26 19.25
C HIS A 277 15.88 0.45 20.43
N VAL A 278 16.75 1.42 20.14
CA VAL A 278 17.61 2.08 21.15
C VAL A 278 16.86 2.71 22.32
N ALA A 279 15.62 3.17 22.12
CA ALA A 279 14.81 3.80 23.15
C ALA A 279 13.65 2.94 23.65
N ALA A 280 13.12 2.02 22.82
CA ALA A 280 11.93 1.23 23.15
C ALA A 280 12.23 -0.22 23.51
N GLY A 281 13.50 -0.66 23.42
CA GLY A 281 13.86 -2.06 23.57
C GLY A 281 13.34 -2.93 22.42
N PRO A 282 13.02 -4.22 22.65
CA PRO A 282 12.54 -5.12 21.61
C PRO A 282 11.21 -4.64 21.01
N ILE A 283 11.16 -4.50 19.68
CA ILE A 283 9.96 -4.13 18.92
C ILE A 283 9.67 -5.16 17.83
N LYS A 284 8.40 -5.32 17.49
CA LYS A 284 7.96 -6.14 16.37
C LYS A 284 7.57 -5.28 15.18
N GLN A 285 7.93 -5.74 13.97
CA GLN A 285 7.60 -5.08 12.72
C GLN A 285 7.26 -6.08 11.62
N THR A 286 6.57 -5.59 10.58
CA THR A 286 6.32 -6.40 9.38
C THR A 286 7.61 -6.61 8.59
N GLY A 287 7.79 -7.79 8.04
CA GLY A 287 8.92 -8.15 7.18
C GLY A 287 8.89 -7.48 5.80
N VAL A 288 9.90 -7.78 4.98
CA VAL A 288 9.97 -7.30 3.60
C VAL A 288 9.15 -8.23 2.70
N PRO A 289 8.15 -7.72 1.94
CA PRO A 289 7.26 -8.56 1.15
C PRO A 289 7.92 -9.15 -0.09
N VAL A 290 8.84 -8.42 -0.73
CA VAL A 290 9.56 -8.88 -1.92
C VAL A 290 10.75 -9.75 -1.51
N LYS A 291 10.85 -10.95 -2.08
CA LYS A 291 11.95 -11.90 -1.83
C LYS A 291 12.77 -12.06 -3.11
N LEU A 292 13.98 -11.51 -3.10
CA LEU A 292 14.94 -11.66 -4.20
C LEU A 292 15.86 -12.84 -3.90
N SER A 293 16.08 -13.73 -4.89
CA SER A 293 16.86 -14.95 -4.70
C SER A 293 18.33 -14.68 -4.44
N GLU A 294 18.93 -13.78 -5.20
CA GLU A 294 20.37 -13.50 -5.16
C GLU A 294 20.72 -12.35 -4.20
N THR A 295 19.83 -11.36 -4.07
CA THR A 295 20.02 -10.16 -3.26
C THR A 295 18.87 -9.95 -2.28
N PRO A 296 18.68 -10.86 -1.31
CA PRO A 296 17.52 -10.79 -0.41
C PRO A 296 17.56 -9.50 0.42
N ALA A 297 16.45 -8.79 0.43
CA ALA A 297 16.30 -7.61 1.26
C ALA A 297 16.36 -7.97 2.75
N ARG A 298 17.11 -7.21 3.52
CA ARG A 298 17.32 -7.43 4.98
C ARG A 298 16.96 -6.18 5.77
N ILE A 299 16.31 -6.39 6.90
CA ILE A 299 16.15 -5.34 7.90
C ILE A 299 17.38 -5.42 8.80
N ARG A 300 18.24 -4.41 8.75
CA ARG A 300 19.51 -4.35 9.45
C ARG A 300 19.44 -3.52 10.72
N THR A 301 18.62 -2.45 10.69
CA THR A 301 18.48 -1.51 11.79
C THR A 301 17.02 -1.21 12.07
N ALA A 302 16.71 -1.01 13.36
CA ALA A 302 15.42 -0.49 13.78
C ALA A 302 15.21 0.95 13.27
N PRO A 303 13.98 1.46 13.27
CA PRO A 303 13.73 2.87 12.98
C PRO A 303 14.56 3.75 13.92
N PRO A 304 15.21 4.82 13.42
CA PRO A 304 16.01 5.68 14.28
C PRO A 304 15.12 6.60 15.15
N THR A 305 15.66 7.08 16.25
CA THR A 305 15.12 8.25 16.94
C THR A 305 15.47 9.53 16.18
N LEU A 306 14.77 10.64 16.47
CA LEU A 306 14.99 11.92 15.82
C LEU A 306 16.44 12.38 15.99
N GLY A 307 17.13 12.61 14.87
CA GLY A 307 18.53 13.08 14.84
C GLY A 307 19.57 12.08 15.35
N GLN A 308 19.22 10.82 15.51
CA GLN A 308 20.13 9.79 16.07
C GLN A 308 21.49 9.74 15.37
N HIS A 309 21.53 10.01 14.09
CA HIS A 309 22.75 9.87 13.27
C HIS A 309 23.34 11.22 12.86
N THR A 310 22.79 12.35 13.36
CA THR A 310 23.21 13.70 12.95
C THR A 310 24.74 13.88 13.05
N GLU A 311 25.34 13.53 14.18
CA GLU A 311 26.80 13.70 14.36
C GLU A 311 27.61 12.76 13.46
N ALA A 312 27.19 11.51 13.31
CA ALA A 312 27.87 10.56 12.45
C ALA A 312 27.85 11.00 10.99
N ILE A 313 26.68 11.42 10.48
CA ILE A 313 26.52 11.91 9.10
C ILE A 313 27.35 13.18 8.86
N LEU A 314 27.38 14.12 9.80
CA LEU A 314 28.17 15.32 9.66
C LEU A 314 29.68 15.03 9.63
N ARG A 315 30.15 14.06 10.42
CA ARG A 315 31.54 13.61 10.36
C ARG A 315 31.89 12.92 9.03
N GLU A 316 30.97 12.13 8.48
CA GLU A 316 31.13 11.53 7.14
C GLU A 316 31.18 12.58 6.03
N LEU A 317 30.54 13.73 6.25
CA LEU A 317 30.62 14.91 5.37
C LEU A 317 31.88 15.76 5.67
N GLU A 318 32.81 15.27 6.49
CA GLU A 318 34.09 15.89 6.80
C GLU A 318 34.00 17.19 7.63
N TYR A 319 32.90 17.41 8.35
CA TYR A 319 32.80 18.50 9.30
C TYR A 319 33.57 18.20 10.58
N SER A 320 34.34 19.16 11.06
CA SER A 320 35.09 19.07 12.32
C SER A 320 34.15 19.09 13.53
N PRO A 321 34.60 18.57 14.69
CA PRO A 321 33.84 18.66 15.94
C PRO A 321 33.46 20.11 16.34
N ALA A 322 34.31 21.08 16.01
CA ALA A 322 34.03 22.51 16.28
C ALA A 322 32.87 23.03 15.42
N GLU A 323 32.86 22.74 14.12
CA GLU A 323 31.77 23.11 13.21
C GLU A 323 30.46 22.45 13.62
N ILE A 324 30.48 21.16 14.02
CA ILE A 324 29.28 20.44 14.50
C ILE A 324 28.74 21.12 15.78
N ALA A 325 29.60 21.57 16.68
CA ALA A 325 29.18 22.28 17.88
C ALA A 325 28.54 23.65 17.52
N GLU A 326 29.09 24.37 16.55
CA GLU A 326 28.51 25.61 16.03
C GLU A 326 27.15 25.36 15.40
N PHE A 327 26.98 24.33 14.56
CA PHE A 327 25.69 23.98 13.94
C PHE A 327 24.60 23.72 14.98
N ARG A 328 24.94 23.06 16.10
CA ARG A 328 24.01 22.87 17.22
C ARG A 328 23.67 24.20 17.92
N ALA A 329 24.68 25.05 18.17
CA ALA A 329 24.48 26.35 18.83
C ALA A 329 23.58 27.29 17.98
N GLU A 330 23.76 27.26 16.66
CA GLU A 330 22.98 28.04 15.69
C GLU A 330 21.64 27.39 15.30
N ARG A 331 21.31 26.20 15.84
CA ARG A 331 20.11 25.43 15.50
C ARG A 331 20.01 25.11 13.99
N VAL A 332 21.13 24.82 13.38
CA VAL A 332 21.24 24.31 12.01
C VAL A 332 20.90 22.81 12.00
N VAL A 333 21.31 22.09 13.05
CA VAL A 333 21.05 20.68 13.29
C VAL A 333 20.53 20.44 14.69
#